data_155d36339880df6a4379051fe476f471
#
_entry.id   155d36339880df6a4379051fe476f471
#
_cell.length_a   1.000
_cell.length_b   1.000
_cell.length_c   1.000
_cell.angle_alpha   90.00
_cell.angle_beta   90.00
_cell.angle_gamma   90.00
#
_symmetry.space_group_name_H-M   'P 1'
#
loop_
_entity.id
_entity.type
_entity.pdbx_description
1 polymer ?
#
loop_
_entity_poly.entity_id
_entity_poly.type
_entity_poly.pdbx_seq_one_letter_code
_entity_poly.pdbx_strand_id
1 'polypeptide(L)'
;MKISDACNHKKSLSFEIFPPKKDSELKNIDATLDVLCELQPDFISVTFGAGGSLNCNRTIELAKKIKQNYHVEPVVHLTCLHYNRAEIDEFARILTAEGIQNVLALRGDRNPDLTEKDDFKHASDLISYLKPKGDFCFLGACYPECHPESANKIEAVSYTHLRAHETGAY
;
A
#
# COMPACT_ATOMS: atom_id res chain seq x y z
N MET A 1 -0.78 -6.26 13.44
CA MET A 1 0.66 -6.17 13.82
C MET A 1 1.37 -5.29 12.80
N LYS A 2 2.31 -4.46 13.22
CA LYS A 2 3.12 -3.66 12.30
C LYS A 2 4.21 -4.54 11.68
N ILE A 3 4.44 -4.37 10.38
CA ILE A 3 5.47 -5.13 9.66
C ILE A 3 6.87 -4.76 10.13
N SER A 4 7.10 -3.53 10.54
CA SER A 4 8.35 -3.15 11.21
C SER A 4 8.73 -4.07 12.36
N ASP A 5 7.74 -4.54 13.13
CA ASP A 5 7.96 -5.43 14.26
C ASP A 5 8.18 -6.88 13.81
N ALA A 6 7.46 -7.29 12.74
CA ALA A 6 7.54 -8.64 12.18
C ALA A 6 8.86 -8.92 11.47
N CYS A 7 9.39 -7.92 10.75
CA CYS A 7 10.60 -8.05 9.91
C CYS A 7 11.90 -7.69 10.65
N ASN A 8 11.82 -7.32 11.93
CA ASN A 8 12.97 -6.85 12.68
C ASN A 8 14.03 -7.95 12.84
N HIS A 9 15.19 -7.75 12.19
CA HIS A 9 16.37 -8.63 12.26
C HIS A 9 16.20 -10.08 11.77
N LYS A 10 15.14 -10.41 11.02
CA LYS A 10 14.96 -11.75 10.45
C LYS A 10 14.68 -11.68 8.93
N LYS A 11 14.91 -12.80 8.25
CA LYS A 11 14.44 -12.98 6.88
C LYS A 11 12.92 -13.06 6.90
N SER A 12 12.26 -12.31 6.03
CA SER A 12 10.81 -12.32 5.86
C SER A 12 10.42 -12.94 4.53
N LEU A 13 9.31 -13.66 4.52
CA LEU A 13 8.64 -14.15 3.32
C LEU A 13 7.39 -13.30 3.09
N SER A 14 7.24 -12.75 1.92
CA SER A 14 6.05 -11.98 1.56
C SER A 14 5.63 -12.22 0.13
N PHE A 15 4.38 -11.99 -0.15
CA PHE A 15 3.82 -12.03 -1.50
C PHE A 15 3.14 -10.71 -1.82
N GLU A 16 3.06 -10.41 -3.09
CA GLU A 16 2.26 -9.31 -3.62
C GLU A 16 1.17 -9.87 -4.51
N ILE A 17 -0.06 -9.42 -4.30
CA ILE A 17 -1.22 -9.86 -5.07
C ILE A 17 -1.99 -8.67 -5.64
N PHE A 18 -2.64 -8.93 -6.75
CA PHE A 18 -3.48 -7.95 -7.45
C PHE A 18 -4.96 -8.24 -7.18
N PRO A 19 -5.76 -7.24 -6.80
CA PRO A 19 -7.20 -7.42 -6.75
C PRO A 19 -7.74 -7.84 -8.13
N PRO A 20 -8.66 -8.81 -8.18
CA PRO A 20 -9.24 -9.25 -9.43
C PRO A 20 -9.99 -8.12 -10.12
N LYS A 21 -9.83 -7.99 -11.44
CA LYS A 21 -10.49 -6.94 -12.22
C LYS A 21 -11.99 -7.20 -12.39
N LYS A 22 -12.40 -8.46 -12.38
CA LYS A 22 -13.80 -8.90 -12.57
C LYS A 22 -14.24 -9.77 -11.40
N ASP A 23 -15.53 -9.71 -11.08
CA ASP A 23 -16.12 -10.51 -10.00
C ASP A 23 -16.07 -12.02 -10.30
N SER A 24 -16.06 -12.41 -11.57
CA SER A 24 -15.86 -13.81 -12.00
C SER A 24 -14.51 -14.39 -11.61
N GLU A 25 -13.51 -13.55 -11.31
CA GLU A 25 -12.15 -13.95 -10.95
C GLU A 25 -11.96 -14.08 -9.42
N LEU A 26 -12.98 -13.72 -8.61
CA LEU A 26 -12.91 -13.80 -7.15
C LEU A 26 -12.63 -15.20 -6.62
N LYS A 27 -13.18 -16.24 -7.28
CA LYS A 27 -12.92 -17.63 -6.89
C LYS A 27 -11.47 -18.05 -7.09
N ASN A 28 -10.80 -17.47 -8.08
CA ASN A 28 -9.40 -17.76 -8.36
C ASN A 28 -8.49 -17.15 -7.30
N ILE A 29 -8.85 -15.96 -6.78
CA ILE A 29 -8.04 -15.32 -5.74
C ILE A 29 -8.10 -16.09 -4.41
N ASP A 30 -9.23 -16.71 -4.08
CA ASP A 30 -9.37 -17.52 -2.88
C ASP A 30 -8.48 -18.76 -2.95
N ALA A 31 -8.51 -19.49 -4.06
CA ALA A 31 -7.63 -20.64 -4.27
C ALA A 31 -6.15 -20.23 -4.26
N THR A 32 -5.83 -19.04 -4.77
CA THR A 32 -4.46 -18.50 -4.72
C THR A 32 -4.06 -18.21 -3.27
N LEU A 33 -4.92 -17.56 -2.49
CA LEU A 33 -4.65 -17.26 -1.09
C LEU A 33 -4.49 -18.52 -0.25
N ASP A 34 -5.30 -19.55 -0.51
CA ASP A 34 -5.18 -20.85 0.19
C ASP A 34 -3.76 -21.41 0.03
N VAL A 35 -3.24 -21.45 -1.20
CA VAL A 35 -1.88 -21.95 -1.48
C VAL A 35 -0.79 -21.04 -0.90
N LEU A 36 -0.92 -19.72 -1.04
CA LEU A 36 0.09 -18.78 -0.56
C LEU A 36 0.18 -18.78 0.98
N CYS A 37 -0.95 -18.89 1.66
CA CYS A 37 -0.99 -18.86 3.12
C CYS A 37 -0.48 -20.17 3.75
N GLU A 38 -0.53 -21.31 3.04
CA GLU A 38 0.14 -22.56 3.47
C GLU A 38 1.65 -22.38 3.65
N LEU A 39 2.26 -21.45 2.91
CA LEU A 39 3.68 -21.12 3.02
C LEU A 39 4.02 -20.22 4.23
N GLN A 40 3.02 -19.84 5.02
CA GLN A 40 3.15 -19.03 6.22
C GLN A 40 3.91 -17.71 5.99
N PRO A 41 3.48 -16.87 5.04
CA PRO A 41 4.14 -15.58 4.81
C PRO A 41 4.01 -14.66 6.03
N ASP A 42 5.02 -13.81 6.24
CA ASP A 42 4.97 -12.79 7.29
C ASP A 42 3.94 -11.70 6.97
N PHE A 43 3.76 -11.40 5.68
CA PHE A 43 2.73 -10.48 5.20
C PHE A 43 2.40 -10.70 3.72
N ILE A 44 1.25 -10.18 3.30
CA ILE A 44 0.84 -10.14 1.89
C ILE A 44 0.49 -8.69 1.52
N SER A 45 1.14 -8.14 0.50
CA SER A 45 0.79 -6.83 -0.01
C SER A 45 -0.29 -6.92 -1.09
N VAL A 46 -1.21 -5.97 -1.06
CA VAL A 46 -2.33 -5.87 -2.01
C VAL A 46 -2.18 -4.60 -2.81
N THR A 47 -2.02 -4.77 -4.13
CA THR A 47 -1.83 -3.62 -5.02
C THR A 47 -3.08 -2.75 -5.11
N PHE A 48 -2.85 -1.47 -5.35
CA PHE A 48 -3.92 -0.50 -5.56
C PHE A 48 -4.17 -0.37 -7.07
N GLY A 49 -5.36 -0.76 -7.52
CA GLY A 49 -5.68 -0.70 -8.95
C GLY A 49 -5.80 0.74 -9.45
N ALA A 50 -5.35 0.99 -10.67
CA ALA A 50 -5.37 2.30 -11.33
C ALA A 50 -6.78 2.83 -11.73
N GLY A 51 -7.86 2.31 -11.17
CA GLY A 51 -9.23 2.52 -11.64
C GLY A 51 -10.16 3.34 -10.73
N GLY A 52 -9.65 4.21 -9.88
CA GLY A 52 -10.49 5.07 -9.03
C GLY A 52 -11.16 4.33 -7.85
N SER A 53 -12.26 4.89 -7.31
CA SER A 53 -12.92 4.44 -6.08
C SER A 53 -13.36 2.97 -6.04
N LEU A 54 -13.75 2.40 -7.17
CA LEU A 54 -14.19 0.98 -7.25
C LEU A 54 -13.03 0.01 -6.98
N ASN A 55 -11.82 0.33 -7.43
CA ASN A 55 -10.66 -0.53 -7.21
C ASN A 55 -10.10 -0.40 -5.80
N CYS A 56 -10.29 0.74 -5.17
CA CYS A 56 -9.95 0.92 -3.77
C CYS A 56 -10.75 -0.02 -2.85
N ASN A 57 -12.05 -0.13 -3.06
CA ASN A 57 -12.90 -1.03 -2.27
C ASN A 57 -12.43 -2.48 -2.38
N ARG A 58 -12.07 -2.94 -3.58
CA ARG A 58 -11.55 -4.30 -3.79
C ARG A 58 -10.23 -4.55 -3.08
N THR A 59 -9.32 -3.58 -3.11
CA THR A 59 -8.04 -3.67 -2.37
C THR A 59 -8.30 -3.82 -0.88
N ILE A 60 -9.18 -2.99 -0.31
CA ILE A 60 -9.53 -3.03 1.11
C ILE A 60 -10.24 -4.35 1.47
N GLU A 61 -11.21 -4.79 0.67
CA GLU A 61 -11.92 -6.06 0.90
C GLU A 61 -10.96 -7.25 0.88
N LEU A 62 -10.02 -7.27 -0.06
CA LEU A 62 -9.01 -8.32 -0.14
C LEU A 62 -8.06 -8.28 1.06
N ALA A 63 -7.62 -7.10 1.48
CA ALA A 63 -6.80 -6.92 2.67
C ALA A 63 -7.52 -7.38 3.95
N LYS A 64 -8.82 -7.07 4.08
CA LYS A 64 -9.67 -7.56 5.18
C LYS A 64 -9.71 -9.09 5.19
N LYS A 65 -9.94 -9.70 4.03
CA LYS A 65 -9.99 -11.16 3.88
C LYS A 65 -8.68 -11.82 4.30
N ILE A 66 -7.54 -11.28 3.85
CA ILE A 66 -6.21 -11.77 4.25
C ILE A 66 -6.07 -11.72 5.77
N LYS A 67 -6.44 -10.61 6.38
CA LYS A 67 -6.31 -10.44 7.83
C LYS A 67 -7.27 -11.32 8.62
N GLN A 68 -8.53 -11.36 8.24
CA GLN A 68 -9.59 -12.00 9.03
C GLN A 68 -9.67 -13.50 8.82
N ASN A 69 -9.51 -13.96 7.57
CA ASN A 69 -9.71 -15.37 7.23
C ASN A 69 -8.40 -16.17 7.26
N TYR A 70 -7.28 -15.54 6.88
CA TYR A 70 -5.98 -16.21 6.79
C TYR A 70 -5.04 -15.85 7.94
N HIS A 71 -5.38 -14.84 8.76
CA HIS A 71 -4.58 -14.38 9.89
C HIS A 71 -3.16 -13.95 9.50
N VAL A 72 -2.99 -13.48 8.25
CA VAL A 72 -1.76 -12.91 7.72
C VAL A 72 -1.87 -11.38 7.74
N GLU A 73 -0.79 -10.67 8.03
CA GLU A 73 -0.83 -9.21 8.01
C GLU A 73 -0.87 -8.67 6.57
N PRO A 74 -1.88 -7.87 6.21
CA PRO A 74 -1.92 -7.22 4.93
C PRO A 74 -1.09 -5.94 4.91
N VAL A 75 -0.49 -5.63 3.76
CA VAL A 75 0.02 -4.31 3.40
C VAL A 75 -0.87 -3.76 2.30
N VAL A 76 -1.51 -2.64 2.55
CA VAL A 76 -2.35 -1.99 1.54
C VAL A 76 -1.51 -0.96 0.78
N HIS A 77 -1.41 -1.11 -0.54
CA HIS A 77 -0.88 -0.03 -1.37
C HIS A 77 -1.89 1.12 -1.36
N LEU A 78 -1.43 2.35 -1.24
CA LEU A 78 -2.27 3.54 -1.28
C LEU A 78 -1.59 4.61 -2.13
N THR A 79 -2.22 4.97 -3.24
CA THR A 79 -1.75 6.04 -4.12
C THR A 79 -2.40 7.36 -3.76
N CYS A 80 -1.75 8.49 -4.07
CA CYS A 80 -2.28 9.81 -3.69
C CYS A 80 -2.62 10.74 -4.86
N LEU A 81 -2.03 10.56 -6.04
CA LEU A 81 -2.09 11.53 -7.13
C LEU A 81 -3.52 11.88 -7.60
N HIS A 82 -4.44 10.92 -7.51
CA HIS A 82 -5.82 11.06 -7.98
C HIS A 82 -6.85 11.22 -6.85
N TYR A 83 -6.38 11.41 -5.60
CA TYR A 83 -7.24 11.50 -4.43
C TYR A 83 -7.09 12.85 -3.73
N ASN A 84 -8.20 13.37 -3.23
CA ASN A 84 -8.22 14.53 -2.34
C ASN A 84 -8.12 14.10 -0.86
N ARG A 85 -7.97 15.08 0.02
CA ARG A 85 -7.84 14.85 1.47
C ARG A 85 -9.04 14.13 2.05
N ALA A 86 -10.26 14.46 1.63
CA ALA A 86 -11.46 13.84 2.17
C ALA A 86 -11.55 12.34 1.79
N GLU A 87 -11.12 11.98 0.57
CA GLU A 87 -11.03 10.59 0.13
C GLU A 87 -9.96 9.82 0.92
N ILE A 88 -8.80 10.44 1.15
CA ILE A 88 -7.73 9.84 1.97
C ILE A 88 -8.17 9.69 3.43
N ASP A 89 -8.94 10.63 3.98
CA ASP A 89 -9.50 10.52 5.33
C ASP A 89 -10.46 9.34 5.44
N GLU A 90 -11.29 9.12 4.44
CA GLU A 90 -12.20 7.97 4.43
C GLU A 90 -11.42 6.64 4.35
N PHE A 91 -10.34 6.57 3.55
CA PHE A 91 -9.46 5.40 3.54
C PHE A 91 -8.83 5.15 4.90
N ALA A 92 -8.28 6.18 5.54
CA ALA A 92 -7.69 6.06 6.87
C ALA A 92 -8.71 5.56 7.90
N ARG A 93 -9.94 6.07 7.84
CA ARG A 93 -11.04 5.64 8.70
C ARG A 93 -11.39 4.16 8.52
N ILE A 94 -11.49 3.70 7.26
CA ILE A 94 -11.78 2.30 6.95
C ILE A 94 -10.64 1.40 7.40
N LEU A 95 -9.39 1.72 7.06
CA LEU A 95 -8.22 0.94 7.46
C LEU A 95 -8.13 0.79 8.98
N THR A 96 -8.36 1.89 9.71
CA THR A 96 -8.38 1.90 11.18
C THR A 96 -9.49 1.02 11.74
N ALA A 97 -10.71 1.12 11.19
CA ALA A 97 -11.85 0.31 11.63
C ALA A 97 -11.62 -1.19 11.43
N GLU A 98 -10.91 -1.58 10.37
CA GLU A 98 -10.56 -2.97 10.06
C GLU A 98 -9.25 -3.44 10.73
N GLY A 99 -8.61 -2.58 11.51
CA GLY A 99 -7.34 -2.88 12.18
C GLY A 99 -6.18 -3.10 11.22
N ILE A 100 -6.24 -2.56 9.99
CA ILE A 100 -5.17 -2.62 8.99
C ILE A 100 -4.23 -1.46 9.24
N GLN A 101 -2.99 -1.76 9.62
CA GLN A 101 -2.02 -0.76 10.04
C GLN A 101 -0.92 -0.51 9.00
N ASN A 102 -0.68 -1.45 8.08
CA ASN A 102 0.47 -1.39 7.19
C ASN A 102 0.08 -0.82 5.82
N VAL A 103 0.70 0.30 5.45
CA VAL A 103 0.39 1.05 4.24
C VAL A 103 1.66 1.27 3.42
N LEU A 104 1.69 0.75 2.19
CA LEU A 104 2.69 1.14 1.20
C LEU A 104 2.21 2.42 0.51
N ALA A 105 2.80 3.53 0.92
CA ALA A 105 2.46 4.83 0.38
C ALA A 105 3.14 5.07 -0.97
N LEU A 106 2.35 5.40 -1.97
CA LEU A 106 2.78 5.61 -3.34
C LEU A 106 2.24 6.95 -3.87
N ARG A 107 2.97 7.57 -4.78
CA ARG A 107 2.41 8.69 -5.54
C ARG A 107 1.29 8.19 -6.45
N GLY A 108 1.49 7.10 -7.13
CA GLY A 108 0.69 6.60 -8.22
C GLY A 108 1.19 7.10 -9.58
N ASP A 109 0.79 6.40 -10.64
CA ASP A 109 1.13 6.75 -12.00
C ASP A 109 0.17 7.79 -12.56
N ARG A 110 0.67 8.62 -13.47
CA ARG A 110 -0.17 9.52 -14.24
C ARG A 110 -1.06 8.72 -15.18
N ASN A 111 -2.34 8.97 -15.09
CA ASN A 111 -3.34 8.34 -15.96
C ASN A 111 -4.15 9.43 -16.65
N PRO A 112 -4.11 9.54 -17.99
CA PRO A 112 -4.83 10.57 -18.71
C PRO A 112 -6.36 10.46 -18.57
N ASP A 113 -6.88 9.29 -18.19
CA ASP A 113 -8.31 9.08 -17.97
C ASP A 113 -8.77 9.51 -16.55
N LEU A 114 -7.82 9.88 -15.67
CA LEU A 114 -8.11 10.29 -14.29
C LEU A 114 -7.64 11.72 -14.06
N THR A 115 -8.43 12.48 -13.33
CA THR A 115 -8.05 13.85 -12.94
C THR A 115 -7.02 13.78 -11.80
N GLU A 116 -5.84 14.37 -12.01
CA GLU A 116 -4.89 14.61 -10.92
C GLU A 116 -5.49 15.63 -9.95
N LYS A 117 -5.26 15.41 -8.65
CA LYS A 117 -5.66 16.33 -7.58
C LYS A 117 -4.42 17.08 -7.08
N ASP A 118 -4.64 18.30 -6.61
CA ASP A 118 -3.55 19.17 -6.14
C ASP A 118 -3.17 18.93 -4.66
N ASP A 119 -3.89 18.09 -3.96
CA ASP A 119 -3.71 17.87 -2.52
C ASP A 119 -2.39 17.16 -2.16
N PHE A 120 -1.93 16.26 -3.03
CA PHE A 120 -0.73 15.44 -2.82
C PHE A 120 0.07 15.31 -4.11
N LYS A 121 1.34 15.66 -4.08
CA LYS A 121 2.25 15.54 -5.23
C LYS A 121 3.18 14.34 -5.12
N HIS A 122 3.48 13.92 -3.91
CA HIS A 122 4.44 12.85 -3.61
C HIS A 122 3.91 11.92 -2.53
N ALA A 123 4.45 10.70 -2.47
CA ALA A 123 4.15 9.74 -1.41
C ALA A 123 4.47 10.30 -0.01
N SER A 124 5.51 11.14 0.11
CA SER A 124 5.87 11.82 1.35
C SER A 124 4.77 12.75 1.88
N ASP A 125 4.01 13.40 0.98
CA ASP A 125 2.89 14.26 1.37
C ASP A 125 1.76 13.43 1.97
N LEU A 126 1.47 12.28 1.33
CA LEU A 126 0.49 11.31 1.82
C LEU A 126 0.86 10.80 3.22
N ILE A 127 2.12 10.41 3.43
CA ILE A 127 2.59 9.91 4.73
C ILE A 127 2.48 10.99 5.79
N SER A 128 2.97 12.21 5.49
CA SER A 128 2.91 13.33 6.42
C SER A 128 1.48 13.64 6.82
N TYR A 129 0.54 13.48 5.89
CA TYR A 129 -0.89 13.69 6.13
C TYR A 129 -1.54 12.58 6.95
N LEU A 130 -1.17 11.32 6.71
CA LEU A 130 -1.74 10.16 7.40
C LEU A 130 -1.14 9.91 8.79
N LYS A 131 0.12 10.28 9.01
CA LYS A 131 0.84 10.01 10.26
C LYS A 131 0.10 10.44 11.53
N PRO A 132 -0.56 11.62 11.60
CA PRO A 132 -1.34 12.04 12.77
C PRO A 132 -2.74 11.42 12.85
N LYS A 133 -3.20 10.67 11.84
CA LYS A 133 -4.59 10.19 11.72
C LYS A 133 -4.82 8.76 12.18
N GLY A 134 -3.76 8.03 12.47
CA GLY A 134 -3.87 6.65 12.93
C GLY A 134 -2.53 6.02 13.28
N ASP A 135 -2.58 4.85 13.87
CA ASP A 135 -1.39 4.08 14.24
C ASP A 135 -0.92 3.24 13.05
N PHE A 136 -0.46 3.91 11.98
CA PHE A 136 0.00 3.27 10.75
C PHE A 136 1.50 2.98 10.76
N CYS A 137 1.86 1.90 10.10
CA CYS A 137 3.22 1.55 9.68
C CYS A 137 3.34 1.85 8.18
N PHE A 138 4.22 2.77 7.81
CA PHE A 138 4.39 3.16 6.42
C PHE A 138 5.57 2.45 5.77
N LEU A 139 5.34 1.98 4.55
CA LEU A 139 6.35 1.46 3.65
C LEU A 139 6.46 2.43 2.46
N GLY A 140 7.64 2.53 1.88
CA GLY A 140 7.91 3.33 0.69
C GLY A 140 8.45 2.48 -0.45
N ALA A 141 8.15 2.87 -1.69
CA ALA A 141 8.78 2.29 -2.85
C ALA A 141 10.22 2.81 -2.99
N CYS A 142 11.12 1.96 -3.44
CA CYS A 142 12.51 2.30 -3.70
C CYS A 142 12.84 2.08 -5.19
N TYR A 143 13.45 3.08 -5.81
CA TYR A 143 13.93 3.02 -7.19
C TYR A 143 15.47 3.15 -7.21
N PRO A 144 16.20 2.05 -6.99
CA PRO A 144 17.67 2.11 -6.84
C PRO A 144 18.37 2.57 -8.12
N GLU A 145 17.77 2.38 -9.28
CA GLU A 145 18.34 2.77 -10.55
C GLU A 145 18.02 4.21 -10.98
N CYS A 146 16.89 4.72 -10.66
CA CYS A 146 16.34 6.06 -10.85
C CYS A 146 14.85 5.96 -11.24
N HIS A 147 14.02 6.83 -10.68
CA HIS A 147 12.64 6.93 -11.13
C HIS A 147 12.60 7.54 -12.54
N PRO A 148 11.77 7.01 -13.48
CA PRO A 148 11.72 7.49 -14.87
C PRO A 148 11.44 8.99 -15.03
N GLU A 149 10.71 9.58 -14.09
CA GLU A 149 10.33 11.01 -14.11
C GLU A 149 11.30 11.89 -13.31
N SER A 150 12.36 11.33 -12.70
CA SER A 150 13.32 12.12 -11.93
C SER A 150 14.50 12.55 -12.79
N ALA A 151 14.99 13.75 -12.59
CA ALA A 151 16.13 14.28 -13.35
C ALA A 151 17.44 13.54 -13.05
N ASN A 152 17.57 12.96 -11.86
CA ASN A 152 18.75 12.21 -11.44
C ASN A 152 18.45 11.28 -10.26
N LYS A 153 19.41 10.38 -9.93
CA LYS A 153 19.28 9.40 -8.83
C LYS A 153 19.07 10.04 -7.46
N ILE A 154 19.68 11.17 -7.20
CA ILE A 154 19.57 11.86 -5.89
C ILE A 154 18.15 12.40 -5.73
N GLU A 155 17.58 12.97 -6.79
CA GLU A 155 16.22 13.46 -6.78
C GLU A 155 15.20 12.32 -6.65
N ALA A 156 15.38 11.21 -7.41
CA ALA A 156 14.56 10.01 -7.29
C ALA A 156 14.55 9.49 -5.84
N VAL A 157 15.72 9.44 -5.23
CA VAL A 157 15.89 9.03 -3.83
C VAL A 157 15.21 10.03 -2.89
N SER A 158 15.30 11.33 -3.12
CA SER A 158 14.68 12.35 -2.28
C SER A 158 13.16 12.30 -2.29
N TYR A 159 12.54 11.99 -3.43
CA TYR A 159 11.08 11.93 -3.57
C TYR A 159 10.47 10.58 -3.16
N THR A 160 11.23 9.50 -3.25
CA THR A 160 10.79 8.15 -2.85
C THR A 160 11.29 7.75 -1.47
N HIS A 161 12.34 8.40 -0.96
CA HIS A 161 12.87 8.14 0.37
C HIS A 161 11.97 8.79 1.43
N LEU A 162 11.25 7.93 2.03
CA LEU A 162 11.11 8.03 3.47
C LEU A 162 12.52 7.85 4.01
N ARG A 163 13.11 8.91 4.52
CA ARG A 163 14.42 8.80 5.17
C ARG A 163 14.33 7.67 6.17
N ALA A 164 15.33 6.82 6.24
CA ALA A 164 15.38 5.68 7.16
C ALA A 164 15.01 6.05 8.61
N HIS A 165 15.18 7.32 8.99
CA HIS A 165 14.76 7.90 10.26
C HIS A 165 13.24 8.07 10.43
N GLU A 166 12.46 8.09 9.35
CA GLU A 166 11.01 8.30 9.40
C GLU A 166 10.23 6.99 9.38
N THR A 167 10.83 5.93 8.88
CA THR A 167 10.19 4.59 8.77
C THR A 167 10.69 3.59 9.81
N GLY A 168 11.82 3.86 10.48
CA GLY A 168 12.47 2.87 11.34
C GLY A 168 12.97 1.62 10.61
N ALA A 169 12.92 1.62 9.26
CA ALA A 169 13.43 0.53 8.45
C ALA A 169 14.92 0.78 8.14
N TYR A 170 15.77 -0.06 8.64
CA TYR A 170 17.16 -0.20 8.28
C TYR A 170 17.34 -1.46 7.44
#